data_86ae534270cd16fe4ca3418070e539cf
#
_entry.id   86ae534270cd16fe4ca3418070e539cf
#
_cell.length_a   1.000
_cell.length_b   1.000
_cell.length_c   1.000
_cell.angle_alpha   90.00
_cell.angle_beta   90.00
_cell.angle_gamma   90.00
#
_symmetry.space_group_name_H-M   'P 1'
#
loop_
_entity.id
_entity.type
_entity.pdbx_description
1 polymer ?
#
loop_
_entity_poly.entity_id
_entity_poly.type
_entity_poly.pdbx_seq_one_letter_code
_entity_poly.pdbx_strand_id
1 'polypeptide(L)'
;MINDSEYTFSLYVSGLKLSEINPLESAKLLEALCKILGAKHLEWGEIKEGSADYAVKCKAEYIEEKLESVSKSISQDTRAIGIITEFLNKHPKASTLLRYKNSANDEYMELHKFQRKEESFEFVQQESIRGRIVGLLEGRDKTDHISVNTISGKNVKVTISPELSANLGVKWRTEHQLEISGKAKYKYRNYKDVELVQFIAESINEIQEGNI
;
A
#
# COMPACT_ATOMS: atom_id res chain seq x y z
N MET A 1 -41.03 12.45 -25.05
CA MET A 1 -39.72 12.74 -25.68
C MET A 1 -38.72 11.88 -24.94
N ILE A 2 -38.23 10.83 -25.58
CA ILE A 2 -37.14 9.99 -25.03
C ILE A 2 -35.91 10.87 -25.07
N ASN A 3 -35.33 11.10 -23.90
CA ASN A 3 -34.15 11.93 -23.77
C ASN A 3 -32.98 11.09 -24.35
N ASP A 4 -32.61 11.32 -25.60
CA ASP A 4 -31.50 10.64 -26.30
C ASP A 4 -30.12 11.06 -25.77
N SER A 5 -30.07 11.50 -24.53
CA SER A 5 -28.79 11.88 -23.92
C SER A 5 -27.94 10.63 -23.60
N GLU A 6 -26.71 10.67 -24.05
CA GLU A 6 -25.69 9.67 -23.76
C GLU A 6 -24.79 10.15 -22.63
N TYR A 7 -24.26 9.21 -21.86
CA TYR A 7 -23.20 9.44 -20.90
C TYR A 7 -21.92 8.75 -21.34
N THR A 8 -20.81 9.43 -21.20
CA THR A 8 -19.48 8.90 -21.47
C THR A 8 -18.76 8.66 -20.15
N PHE A 9 -18.38 7.43 -19.88
CA PHE A 9 -17.48 7.06 -18.79
C PHE A 9 -16.07 6.91 -19.32
N SER A 10 -15.08 7.35 -18.59
CA SER A 10 -13.69 7.33 -19.00
C SER A 10 -12.77 6.90 -17.87
N LEU A 11 -11.86 5.98 -18.18
CA LEU A 11 -10.69 5.70 -17.38
C LEU A 11 -9.52 6.52 -17.94
N TYR A 12 -9.25 7.63 -17.31
CA TYR A 12 -8.22 8.58 -17.72
C TYR A 12 -6.88 8.23 -17.05
N VAL A 13 -5.85 8.01 -17.85
CA VAL A 13 -4.48 7.75 -17.40
C VAL A 13 -3.63 8.97 -17.72
N SER A 14 -3.14 9.65 -16.69
CA SER A 14 -2.20 10.76 -16.85
C SER A 14 -0.77 10.31 -16.54
N GLY A 15 0.21 11.07 -17.04
CA GLY A 15 1.63 10.79 -16.84
C GLY A 15 2.26 9.79 -17.82
N LEU A 16 1.44 9.22 -18.73
CA LEU A 16 1.87 8.37 -19.85
C LEU A 16 1.07 8.72 -21.11
N LYS A 17 1.72 8.62 -22.28
CA LYS A 17 1.04 8.64 -23.57
C LYS A 17 0.51 7.24 -23.90
N LEU A 18 -0.53 7.17 -24.72
CA LEU A 18 -1.07 5.87 -25.16
C LEU A 18 -0.02 5.00 -25.86
N SER A 19 0.88 5.61 -26.62
CA SER A 19 2.01 4.94 -27.29
C SER A 19 3.06 4.33 -26.34
N GLU A 20 3.08 4.75 -25.07
CA GLU A 20 3.98 4.25 -24.04
C GLU A 20 3.38 3.07 -23.26
N ILE A 21 2.08 2.78 -23.47
CA ILE A 21 1.35 1.70 -22.82
C ILE A 21 1.31 0.50 -23.75
N ASN A 22 1.70 -0.67 -23.24
CA ASN A 22 1.62 -1.91 -24.00
C ASN A 22 0.15 -2.18 -24.42
N PRO A 23 -0.12 -2.60 -25.70
CA PRO A 23 -1.47 -2.89 -26.17
C PRO A 23 -2.24 -3.88 -25.31
N LEU A 24 -1.57 -4.89 -24.73
CA LEU A 24 -2.20 -5.84 -23.82
C LEU A 24 -2.60 -5.19 -22.47
N GLU A 25 -1.83 -4.23 -21.98
CA GLU A 25 -2.18 -3.48 -20.79
C GLU A 25 -3.36 -2.54 -21.08
N SER A 26 -3.36 -1.87 -22.25
CA SER A 26 -4.50 -1.06 -22.71
C SER A 26 -5.79 -1.88 -22.79
N ALA A 27 -5.73 -3.08 -23.35
CA ALA A 27 -6.89 -3.98 -23.42
C ALA A 27 -7.38 -4.41 -22.03
N LYS A 28 -6.47 -4.68 -21.08
CA LYS A 28 -6.83 -4.99 -19.69
C LYS A 28 -7.45 -3.80 -18.97
N LEU A 29 -6.95 -2.58 -19.17
CA LEU A 29 -7.53 -1.37 -18.58
C LEU A 29 -8.95 -1.13 -19.09
N LEU A 30 -9.19 -1.31 -20.40
CA LEU A 30 -10.52 -1.20 -20.97
C LEU A 30 -11.46 -2.31 -20.47
N GLU A 31 -10.98 -3.55 -20.37
CA GLU A 31 -11.74 -4.66 -19.77
C GLU A 31 -12.09 -4.33 -18.30
N ALA A 32 -11.16 -3.78 -17.54
CA ALA A 32 -11.40 -3.36 -16.17
C ALA A 32 -12.46 -2.27 -16.07
N LEU A 33 -12.41 -1.25 -16.93
CA LEU A 33 -13.44 -0.21 -17.02
C LEU A 33 -14.83 -0.82 -17.29
N CYS A 34 -14.94 -1.70 -18.29
CA CYS A 34 -16.21 -2.37 -18.61
C CYS A 34 -16.74 -3.23 -17.44
N LYS A 35 -15.85 -3.90 -16.69
CA LYS A 35 -16.24 -4.69 -15.51
C LYS A 35 -16.69 -3.81 -14.33
N ILE A 36 -16.04 -2.69 -14.11
CA ILE A 36 -16.43 -1.72 -13.06
C ILE A 36 -17.82 -1.17 -13.33
N LEU A 37 -18.13 -0.87 -14.58
CA LEU A 37 -19.41 -0.32 -15.02
C LEU A 37 -20.52 -1.39 -15.17
N GLY A 38 -20.17 -2.68 -15.11
CA GLY A 38 -21.08 -3.74 -15.55
C GLY A 38 -21.20 -3.77 -17.08
N ALA A 39 -20.80 -4.85 -17.71
CA ALA A 39 -20.57 -4.92 -19.16
C ALA A 39 -21.84 -4.76 -20.06
N LYS A 40 -23.04 -4.83 -19.47
CA LYS A 40 -24.29 -4.67 -20.23
C LYS A 40 -24.50 -3.22 -20.64
N HIS A 41 -25.14 -3.00 -21.78
CA HIS A 41 -25.56 -1.64 -22.24
C HIS A 41 -24.42 -0.63 -22.37
N LEU A 42 -23.20 -1.10 -22.65
CA LEU A 42 -22.06 -0.26 -22.94
C LEU A 42 -21.81 -0.28 -24.46
N GLU A 43 -21.54 0.88 -24.99
CA GLU A 43 -21.12 1.09 -26.38
C GLU A 43 -19.67 1.60 -26.40
N TRP A 44 -18.99 1.39 -27.51
CA TRP A 44 -17.63 1.90 -27.69
C TRP A 44 -17.63 3.44 -27.66
N GLY A 45 -16.75 3.97 -26.88
CA GLY A 45 -16.37 5.37 -26.94
C GLY A 45 -15.11 5.58 -27.77
N GLU A 46 -14.42 6.68 -27.54
CA GLU A 46 -13.16 7.02 -28.17
C GLU A 46 -11.98 6.61 -27.30
N ILE A 47 -10.87 6.20 -27.93
CA ILE A 47 -9.56 6.16 -27.27
C ILE A 47 -8.79 7.34 -27.83
N LYS A 48 -8.48 8.33 -26.97
CA LYS A 48 -7.78 9.56 -27.39
C LYS A 48 -6.29 9.44 -27.16
N GLU A 49 -5.53 9.90 -28.17
CA GLU A 49 -4.08 10.05 -28.10
C GLU A 49 -3.69 11.33 -27.33
N GLY A 50 -2.59 11.29 -26.59
CA GLY A 50 -2.10 12.42 -25.80
C GLY A 50 -2.03 12.11 -24.31
N SER A 51 -3.13 11.77 -23.68
CA SER A 51 -3.25 11.04 -22.41
C SER A 51 -4.04 9.79 -22.75
N ALA A 52 -3.69 8.64 -22.22
CA ALA A 52 -4.47 7.43 -22.48
C ALA A 52 -5.85 7.57 -21.82
N ASP A 53 -6.86 7.81 -22.64
CA ASP A 53 -8.25 8.02 -22.19
C ASP A 53 -9.14 6.93 -22.80
N TYR A 54 -9.50 5.94 -21.99
CA TYR A 54 -10.33 4.81 -22.39
C TYR A 54 -11.78 5.12 -22.10
N ALA A 55 -12.58 5.38 -23.15
CA ALA A 55 -13.95 5.79 -22.97
C ALA A 55 -14.95 4.73 -23.47
N VAL A 56 -16.05 4.61 -22.74
CA VAL A 56 -17.25 3.85 -23.12
C VAL A 56 -18.49 4.72 -22.89
N LYS A 57 -19.56 4.40 -23.63
CA LYS A 57 -20.80 5.17 -23.56
C LYS A 57 -21.95 4.30 -23.07
N CYS A 58 -22.94 4.93 -22.47
CA CYS A 58 -24.24 4.32 -22.20
C CYS A 58 -25.38 5.33 -22.38
N LYS A 59 -26.59 4.83 -22.61
CA LYS A 59 -27.78 5.68 -22.67
C LYS A 59 -28.19 6.17 -21.28
N ALA A 60 -28.88 7.30 -21.24
CA ALA A 60 -29.33 7.93 -19.98
C ALA A 60 -30.18 7.00 -19.10
N GLU A 61 -30.96 6.11 -19.68
CA GLU A 61 -31.78 5.15 -18.95
C GLU A 61 -31.00 4.17 -18.08
N TYR A 62 -29.67 3.97 -18.33
CA TYR A 62 -28.80 3.05 -17.60
C TYR A 62 -27.82 3.76 -16.65
N ILE A 63 -27.84 5.09 -16.56
CA ILE A 63 -26.82 5.84 -15.80
C ILE A 63 -26.79 5.44 -14.31
N GLU A 64 -27.95 5.29 -13.69
CA GLU A 64 -28.04 4.92 -12.26
C GLU A 64 -27.46 3.52 -12.01
N GLU A 65 -27.79 2.53 -12.88
CA GLU A 65 -27.22 1.18 -12.83
C GLU A 65 -25.69 1.23 -12.91
N LYS A 66 -25.12 2.09 -13.78
CA LYS A 66 -23.67 2.22 -13.94
C LYS A 66 -23.02 2.83 -12.71
N LEU A 67 -23.58 3.88 -12.16
CA LEU A 67 -23.07 4.53 -10.95
C LEU A 67 -23.14 3.59 -9.73
N GLU A 68 -24.21 2.80 -9.60
CA GLU A 68 -24.30 1.77 -8.55
C GLU A 68 -23.24 0.68 -8.74
N SER A 69 -23.04 0.20 -9.98
CA SER A 69 -22.00 -0.78 -10.31
C SER A 69 -20.61 -0.28 -9.96
N VAL A 70 -20.30 1.00 -10.24
CA VAL A 70 -19.04 1.65 -9.84
C VAL A 70 -18.88 1.62 -8.32
N SER A 71 -19.88 2.10 -7.59
CA SER A 71 -19.85 2.14 -6.12
C SER A 71 -19.61 0.75 -5.51
N LYS A 72 -20.31 -0.26 -6.03
CA LYS A 72 -20.16 -1.65 -5.60
C LYS A 72 -18.76 -2.20 -5.93
N SER A 73 -18.25 -1.93 -7.12
CA SER A 73 -16.93 -2.41 -7.54
C SER A 73 -15.81 -1.82 -6.69
N ILE A 74 -15.91 -0.53 -6.34
CA ILE A 74 -14.93 0.15 -5.49
C ILE A 74 -14.98 -0.39 -4.05
N SER A 75 -16.18 -0.52 -3.48
CA SER A 75 -16.35 -0.99 -2.09
C SER A 75 -15.90 -2.43 -1.87
N GLN A 76 -15.97 -3.28 -2.89
CA GLN A 76 -15.62 -4.70 -2.82
C GLN A 76 -14.18 -5.02 -3.26
N ASP A 77 -13.38 -4.03 -3.62
CA ASP A 77 -11.99 -4.21 -4.12
C ASP A 77 -11.92 -5.33 -5.18
N THR A 78 -12.77 -5.23 -6.22
CA THR A 78 -12.94 -6.27 -7.21
C THR A 78 -11.67 -6.54 -8.02
N ARG A 79 -11.62 -7.69 -8.72
CA ARG A 79 -10.52 -8.01 -9.65
C ARG A 79 -10.25 -6.90 -10.68
N ALA A 80 -11.27 -6.14 -11.07
CA ALA A 80 -11.12 -5.02 -11.98
C ALA A 80 -10.29 -3.88 -11.37
N ILE A 81 -10.54 -3.58 -10.09
CA ILE A 81 -9.73 -2.61 -9.31
C ILE A 81 -8.28 -3.11 -9.21
N GLY A 82 -8.09 -4.41 -8.95
CA GLY A 82 -6.77 -5.04 -8.90
C GLY A 82 -5.96 -4.88 -10.19
N ILE A 83 -6.58 -4.98 -11.37
CA ILE A 83 -5.92 -4.75 -12.67
C ILE A 83 -5.39 -3.32 -12.78
N ILE A 84 -6.20 -2.31 -12.41
CA ILE A 84 -5.80 -0.90 -12.47
C ILE A 84 -4.68 -0.62 -11.45
N THR A 85 -4.77 -1.20 -10.27
CA THR A 85 -3.74 -1.09 -9.22
C THR A 85 -2.41 -1.72 -9.66
N GLU A 86 -2.45 -2.90 -10.28
CA GLU A 86 -1.26 -3.56 -10.84
C GLU A 86 -0.61 -2.71 -11.94
N PHE A 87 -1.42 -2.12 -12.83
CA PHE A 87 -0.94 -1.18 -13.83
C PHE A 87 -0.24 0.02 -13.19
N LEU A 88 -0.84 0.65 -12.17
CA LEU A 88 -0.24 1.78 -11.46
C LEU A 88 1.08 1.42 -10.76
N ASN A 89 1.20 0.21 -10.22
CA ASN A 89 2.43 -0.26 -9.60
C ASN A 89 3.57 -0.43 -10.62
N LYS A 90 3.27 -0.90 -11.83
CA LYS A 90 4.24 -1.02 -12.94
C LYS A 90 4.66 0.34 -13.51
N HIS A 91 3.79 1.32 -13.45
CA HIS A 91 3.98 2.65 -14.04
C HIS A 91 4.01 3.76 -12.98
N PRO A 92 5.15 4.00 -12.28
CA PRO A 92 5.22 4.93 -11.15
C PRO A 92 4.87 6.39 -11.49
N LYS A 93 4.97 6.78 -12.77
CA LYS A 93 4.62 8.13 -13.24
C LYS A 93 3.12 8.28 -13.55
N ALA A 94 2.41 7.15 -13.71
CA ALA A 94 0.99 7.18 -14.05
C ALA A 94 0.10 7.52 -12.85
N SER A 95 -1.00 8.19 -13.09
CA SER A 95 -2.16 8.21 -12.21
C SER A 95 -3.43 7.90 -13.01
N THR A 96 -4.43 7.29 -12.38
CA THR A 96 -5.68 6.91 -13.04
C THR A 96 -6.87 7.46 -12.31
N LEU A 97 -7.83 7.95 -13.10
CA LEU A 97 -9.06 8.58 -12.64
C LEU A 97 -10.23 8.00 -13.42
N LEU A 98 -11.23 7.46 -12.71
CA LEU A 98 -12.54 7.15 -13.29
C LEU A 98 -13.40 8.42 -13.24
N ARG A 99 -13.93 8.79 -14.38
CA ARG A 99 -14.75 10.00 -14.55
C ARG A 99 -15.88 9.74 -15.53
N TYR A 100 -16.90 10.60 -15.51
CA TYR A 100 -17.98 10.53 -16.47
C TYR A 100 -18.48 11.93 -16.85
N LYS A 101 -19.15 12.02 -17.98
CA LYS A 101 -19.86 13.24 -18.41
C LYS A 101 -21.14 12.91 -19.15
N ASN A 102 -22.09 13.83 -19.11
CA ASN A 102 -23.22 13.82 -20.04
C ASN A 102 -22.74 14.38 -21.40
N SER A 103 -23.18 13.79 -22.49
CA SER A 103 -22.83 14.26 -23.86
C SER A 103 -23.24 15.70 -24.14
N ALA A 104 -24.19 16.24 -23.38
CA ALA A 104 -24.58 17.65 -23.45
C ALA A 104 -23.63 18.61 -22.72
N ASN A 105 -22.69 18.04 -21.90
CA ASN A 105 -21.74 18.81 -21.10
C ASN A 105 -20.31 18.42 -21.47
N ASP A 106 -19.43 19.41 -21.62
CA ASP A 106 -18.01 19.13 -21.91
C ASP A 106 -17.18 18.83 -20.66
N GLU A 107 -17.73 19.07 -19.48
CA GLU A 107 -17.03 18.86 -18.22
C GLU A 107 -17.21 17.44 -17.68
N TYR A 108 -16.08 16.82 -17.30
CA TYR A 108 -16.07 15.52 -16.62
C TYR A 108 -16.25 15.67 -15.12
N MET A 109 -17.10 14.84 -14.54
CA MET A 109 -17.22 14.66 -13.10
C MET A 109 -16.34 13.48 -12.65
N GLU A 110 -15.55 13.69 -11.61
CA GLU A 110 -14.71 12.64 -11.03
C GLU A 110 -15.54 11.67 -10.20
N LEU A 111 -15.35 10.37 -10.42
CA LEU A 111 -15.98 9.31 -9.63
C LEU A 111 -15.02 8.69 -8.63
N HIS A 112 -13.82 8.35 -9.10
CA HIS A 112 -12.84 7.67 -8.25
C HIS A 112 -11.41 7.84 -8.77
N LYS A 113 -10.48 8.18 -7.86
CA LYS A 113 -9.05 8.20 -8.13
C LYS A 113 -8.42 6.93 -7.58
N PHE A 114 -7.88 6.10 -8.47
CA PHE A 114 -7.24 4.87 -8.06
C PHE A 114 -5.88 5.14 -7.42
N GLN A 115 -5.57 4.35 -6.39
CA GLN A 115 -4.31 4.44 -5.68
C GLN A 115 -3.46 3.21 -5.95
N ARG A 116 -2.14 3.36 -5.88
CA ARG A 116 -1.23 2.22 -5.88
C ARG A 116 -1.42 1.43 -4.60
N LYS A 117 -1.39 0.11 -4.73
CA LYS A 117 -1.30 -0.74 -3.55
C LYS A 117 0.16 -0.78 -3.14
N GLU A 118 0.45 -0.41 -1.90
CA GLU A 118 1.80 -0.54 -1.37
C GLU A 118 2.19 -2.02 -1.35
N GLU A 119 3.13 -2.40 -2.20
CA GLU A 119 3.73 -3.72 -2.09
C GLU A 119 4.61 -3.74 -0.85
N SER A 120 4.23 -4.52 0.13
CA SER A 120 5.03 -4.75 1.31
C SER A 120 5.23 -6.25 1.50
N PHE A 121 6.43 -6.66 1.80
CA PHE A 121 6.71 -8.00 2.28
C PHE A 121 7.46 -7.93 3.61
N GLU A 122 7.26 -8.95 4.42
CA GLU A 122 7.93 -9.08 5.71
C GLU A 122 8.99 -10.17 5.61
N PHE A 123 10.14 -9.92 6.22
CA PHE A 123 11.19 -10.91 6.35
C PHE A 123 11.78 -10.89 7.76
N VAL A 124 12.34 -12.01 8.17
CA VAL A 124 12.96 -12.16 9.46
C VAL A 124 14.44 -12.51 9.25
N GLN A 125 15.32 -11.84 9.99
CA GLN A 125 16.75 -12.16 10.01
C GLN A 125 17.30 -12.16 11.43
N GLN A 126 18.39 -12.86 11.63
CA GLN A 126 19.16 -12.80 12.87
C GLN A 126 19.97 -11.50 12.89
N GLU A 127 19.91 -10.79 14.00
CA GLU A 127 20.57 -9.51 14.16
C GLU A 127 20.98 -9.25 15.60
N SER A 128 21.92 -8.35 15.80
CA SER A 128 22.32 -7.87 17.12
C SER A 128 22.18 -6.36 17.21
N ILE A 129 21.59 -5.90 18.29
CA ILE A 129 21.45 -4.47 18.63
C ILE A 129 22.38 -4.17 19.80
N ARG A 130 23.19 -3.13 19.67
CA ARG A 130 24.01 -2.62 20.77
C ARG A 130 23.46 -1.31 21.28
N GLY A 131 23.32 -1.20 22.60
CA GLY A 131 22.79 -0.01 23.23
C GLY A 131 22.53 -0.16 24.71
N ARG A 132 21.88 0.85 25.28
CA ARG A 132 21.53 0.91 26.69
C ARG A 132 20.03 0.77 26.87
N ILE A 133 19.59 -0.01 27.86
CA ILE A 133 18.17 -0.11 28.20
C ILE A 133 17.74 1.19 28.90
N VAL A 134 16.69 1.81 28.34
CA VAL A 134 16.11 3.06 28.87
C VAL A 134 14.69 2.87 29.40
N GLY A 135 14.10 1.70 29.23
CA GLY A 135 12.77 1.41 29.74
C GLY A 135 12.48 -0.09 29.77
N LEU A 136 11.68 -0.51 30.73
CA LEU A 136 11.16 -1.86 30.90
C LEU A 136 9.64 -1.76 31.09
N LEU A 137 8.89 -2.57 30.34
CA LEU A 137 7.44 -2.66 30.40
C LEU A 137 7.03 -4.11 30.46
N GLU A 138 6.26 -4.47 31.47
CA GLU A 138 5.62 -5.78 31.56
C GLU A 138 4.49 -5.89 30.54
N GLY A 139 4.50 -6.94 29.75
CA GLY A 139 3.48 -7.22 28.72
C GLY A 139 2.29 -7.99 29.31
N ARG A 140 1.13 -7.80 28.70
CA ARG A 140 -0.11 -8.52 29.08
C ARG A 140 -0.15 -9.96 28.55
N ASP A 141 0.71 -10.30 27.60
CA ASP A 141 0.73 -11.53 26.80
C ASP A 141 1.85 -12.51 27.20
N LYS A 142 2.32 -12.45 28.45
CA LYS A 142 3.45 -13.22 28.99
C LYS A 142 4.78 -12.90 28.26
N THR A 143 4.90 -11.73 27.66
CA THR A 143 6.16 -11.20 27.17
C THR A 143 6.44 -9.87 27.82
N ASP A 144 7.71 -9.54 28.03
CA ASP A 144 8.12 -8.23 28.49
C ASP A 144 8.69 -7.42 27.32
N HIS A 145 8.71 -6.13 27.46
CA HIS A 145 9.26 -5.23 26.45
C HIS A 145 10.30 -4.33 27.06
N ILE A 146 11.42 -4.20 26.39
CA ILE A 146 12.44 -3.22 26.75
C ILE A 146 12.59 -2.16 25.66
N SER A 147 12.91 -0.94 26.06
CA SER A 147 13.30 0.11 25.13
C SER A 147 14.82 0.25 25.19
N VAL A 148 15.46 0.11 24.04
CA VAL A 148 16.93 0.19 23.90
C VAL A 148 17.28 1.43 23.13
N ASN A 149 18.07 2.30 23.75
CA ASN A 149 18.70 3.42 23.05
C ASN A 149 20.00 2.91 22.43
N THR A 150 20.00 2.78 21.09
CA THR A 150 21.14 2.25 20.34
C THR A 150 22.31 3.26 20.30
N ILE A 151 23.51 2.77 19.98
CA ILE A 151 24.69 3.63 19.77
C ILE A 151 24.43 4.70 18.70
N SER A 152 23.55 4.43 17.72
CA SER A 152 23.15 5.42 16.70
C SER A 152 22.11 6.43 17.18
N GLY A 153 21.70 6.38 18.46
CA GLY A 153 20.72 7.29 19.06
C GLY A 153 19.26 6.96 18.76
N LYS A 154 18.98 5.81 18.13
CA LYS A 154 17.61 5.35 17.86
C LYS A 154 17.07 4.56 19.04
N ASN A 155 15.81 4.79 19.40
CA ASN A 155 15.11 3.95 20.35
C ASN A 155 14.46 2.76 19.63
N VAL A 156 14.81 1.55 20.06
CA VAL A 156 14.25 0.30 19.52
C VAL A 156 13.47 -0.41 20.64
N LYS A 157 12.23 -0.81 20.32
CA LYS A 157 11.41 -1.63 21.20
C LYS A 157 11.76 -3.11 20.94
N VAL A 158 12.16 -3.82 21.99
CA VAL A 158 12.59 -5.22 21.96
C VAL A 158 11.65 -6.04 22.82
N THR A 159 11.12 -7.12 22.27
CA THR A 159 10.34 -8.12 23.01
C THR A 159 11.30 -9.14 23.63
N ILE A 160 11.15 -9.41 24.91
CA ILE A 160 11.97 -10.36 25.65
C ILE A 160 11.08 -11.40 26.37
N SER A 161 11.63 -12.58 26.62
CA SER A 161 10.96 -13.59 27.46
C SER A 161 11.01 -13.17 28.94
N PRO A 162 10.08 -13.65 29.79
CA PRO A 162 10.14 -13.41 31.23
C PRO A 162 11.44 -13.88 31.88
N GLU A 163 12.05 -14.96 31.35
CA GLU A 163 13.33 -15.49 31.83
C GLU A 163 14.47 -14.50 31.56
N LEU A 164 14.51 -13.92 30.36
CA LEU A 164 15.48 -12.87 30.04
C LEU A 164 15.22 -11.59 30.85
N SER A 165 13.95 -11.27 31.08
CA SER A 165 13.54 -10.11 31.90
C SER A 165 13.99 -10.25 33.34
N ALA A 166 13.80 -11.42 33.96
CA ALA A 166 14.24 -11.71 35.33
C ALA A 166 15.76 -11.50 35.51
N ASN A 167 16.55 -11.89 34.51
CA ASN A 167 18.01 -11.72 34.50
C ASN A 167 18.46 -10.26 34.33
N LEU A 168 17.56 -9.38 33.84
CA LEU A 168 17.83 -7.95 33.64
C LEU A 168 17.63 -7.10 34.91
N GLY A 169 16.96 -7.61 35.93
CA GLY A 169 16.39 -6.87 37.06
C GLY A 169 17.27 -5.81 37.74
N VAL A 170 18.60 -5.95 37.72
CA VAL A 170 19.55 -4.96 38.24
C VAL A 170 20.19 -4.12 37.12
N LYS A 171 20.23 -4.64 35.91
CA LYS A 171 21.02 -4.10 34.78
C LYS A 171 20.35 -2.95 34.01
N TRP A 172 19.03 -2.81 34.10
CA TRP A 172 18.28 -1.82 33.29
C TRP A 172 18.48 -0.36 33.73
N ARG A 173 19.04 -0.12 34.92
CA ARG A 173 19.36 1.23 35.42
C ARG A 173 20.84 1.55 35.38
N THR A 174 21.66 0.66 34.87
CA THR A 174 23.11 0.85 34.78
C THR A 174 23.49 1.53 33.47
N GLU A 175 24.63 2.21 33.43
CA GLU A 175 25.16 2.80 32.20
C GLU A 175 25.81 1.77 31.26
N HIS A 176 25.74 0.49 31.61
CA HIS A 176 26.36 -0.57 30.82
C HIS A 176 25.72 -0.70 29.44
N GLN A 177 26.56 -0.81 28.44
CA GLN A 177 26.12 -1.17 27.09
C GLN A 177 25.87 -2.67 27.01
N LEU A 178 24.79 -3.03 26.37
CA LEU A 178 24.38 -4.41 26.16
C LEU A 178 24.38 -4.74 24.67
N GLU A 179 24.73 -5.98 24.35
CA GLU A 179 24.51 -6.58 23.06
C GLU A 179 23.32 -7.53 23.16
N ILE A 180 22.29 -7.24 22.41
CA ILE A 180 21.02 -7.96 22.38
C ILE A 180 20.93 -8.65 21.02
N SER A 181 21.03 -9.97 21.00
CA SER A 181 20.92 -10.77 19.79
C SER A 181 19.56 -11.45 19.71
N GLY A 182 19.01 -11.54 18.50
CA GLY A 182 17.70 -12.11 18.32
C GLY A 182 17.17 -11.98 16.88
N LYS A 183 15.86 -12.21 16.74
CA LYS A 183 15.14 -12.15 15.46
C LYS A 183 14.56 -10.78 15.25
N ALA A 184 15.02 -10.09 14.20
CA ALA A 184 14.49 -8.84 13.71
C ALA A 184 13.50 -9.12 12.57
N LYS A 185 12.25 -8.66 12.72
CA LYS A 185 11.22 -8.70 11.69
C LYS A 185 11.13 -7.35 11.05
N TYR A 186 11.38 -7.31 9.77
CA TYR A 186 11.31 -6.11 8.95
C TYR A 186 10.13 -6.13 8.01
N LYS A 187 9.58 -4.96 7.73
CA LYS A 187 8.62 -4.72 6.66
C LYS A 187 9.27 -3.86 5.59
N TYR A 188 9.28 -4.37 4.39
CA TYR A 188 9.80 -3.69 3.22
C TYR A 188 8.64 -3.05 2.46
N ARG A 189 8.70 -1.75 2.22
CA ARG A 189 7.65 -0.99 1.51
C ARG A 189 8.22 -0.40 0.23
N ASN A 190 7.52 -0.60 -0.87
CA ASN A 190 7.80 0.07 -2.17
C ASN A 190 9.27 0.00 -2.61
N TYR A 191 9.99 -1.09 -2.28
CA TYR A 191 11.39 -1.32 -2.63
C TYR A 191 12.39 -0.22 -2.18
N LYS A 192 12.01 0.63 -1.23
CA LYS A 192 12.86 1.73 -0.76
C LYS A 192 12.96 1.84 0.76
N ASP A 193 11.89 1.55 1.47
CA ASP A 193 11.82 1.78 2.91
C ASP A 193 11.79 0.44 3.65
N VAL A 194 12.78 0.23 4.50
CA VAL A 194 12.86 -0.92 5.41
C VAL A 194 12.54 -0.45 6.82
N GLU A 195 11.46 -0.95 7.38
CA GLU A 195 11.01 -0.62 8.74
C GLU A 195 11.17 -1.83 9.64
N LEU A 196 11.84 -1.67 10.78
CA LEU A 196 11.88 -2.68 11.83
C LEU A 196 10.51 -2.72 12.52
N VAL A 197 9.77 -3.80 12.32
CA VAL A 197 8.41 -3.98 12.87
C VAL A 197 8.48 -4.59 14.27
N GLN A 198 9.40 -5.54 14.47
CA GLN A 198 9.53 -6.27 15.73
C GLN A 198 10.97 -6.77 15.89
N PHE A 199 11.46 -6.73 17.13
CA PHE A 199 12.70 -7.41 17.51
C PHE A 199 12.40 -8.32 18.70
N ILE A 200 12.70 -9.60 18.57
CA ILE A 200 12.53 -10.61 19.63
C ILE A 200 13.92 -11.03 20.07
N ALA A 201 14.28 -10.71 21.29
CA ALA A 201 15.58 -11.08 21.85
C ALA A 201 15.64 -12.57 22.19
N GLU A 202 16.75 -13.19 21.85
CA GLU A 202 17.11 -14.57 22.23
C GLU A 202 18.21 -14.60 23.29
N SER A 203 19.08 -13.57 23.31
CA SER A 203 20.12 -13.42 24.33
C SER A 203 20.44 -11.95 24.57
N ILE A 204 20.94 -11.65 25.79
CA ILE A 204 21.38 -10.33 26.23
C ILE A 204 22.69 -10.48 26.98
N ASN A 205 23.74 -9.88 26.46
CA ASN A 205 25.08 -9.93 26.99
C ASN A 205 25.60 -8.53 27.36
N GLU A 206 26.37 -8.42 28.40
CA GLU A 206 27.09 -7.17 28.70
C GLU A 206 28.32 -7.03 27.80
N ILE A 207 28.49 -5.84 27.24
CA ILE A 207 29.71 -5.50 26.54
C ILE A 207 30.73 -5.10 27.60
N GLN A 208 31.76 -5.92 27.82
CA GLN A 208 32.87 -5.55 28.68
C GLN A 208 33.66 -4.43 27.99
N GLU A 209 33.74 -3.24 28.62
CA GLU A 209 34.64 -2.18 28.20
C GLU A 209 36.09 -2.66 28.44
N GLY A 210 36.74 -3.16 27.42
CA GLY A 210 38.10 -3.63 27.60
C GLY A 210 38.77 -4.37 26.45
N ASN A 211 38.33 -4.21 25.21
CA ASN A 211 39.11 -4.64 24.04
C ASN A 211 38.76 -3.78 22.82
N ILE A 212 39.37 -2.63 22.74
CA ILE A 212 39.57 -1.86 21.51
C ILE A 212 41.07 -1.86 21.20
#